data_979cbc060393d94a74533b0fd190fdfb
#
_entry.id   979cbc060393d94a74533b0fd190fdfb
#
_cell.length_a   1.000
_cell.length_b   1.000
_cell.length_c   1.000
_cell.angle_alpha   90.00
_cell.angle_beta   90.00
_cell.angle_gamma   90.00
#
_symmetry.space_group_name_H-M   'P 1'
#
loop_
_entity.id
_entity.type
_entity.pdbx_description
1 polymer ?
#
loop_
_entity_poly.entity_id
_entity_poly.type
_entity_poly.pdbx_seq_one_letter_code
_entity_poly.pdbx_strand_id
1 'polypeptide(L)'
;DAMIDLNCRAAVDVTDAAFPYLHPGSQVLEICSTAGFQPIPGLNIYAATKAFLLSYTQTLHYELSPAGIHVTAVCPYWVKDTEFIGIAEKGGHGFRHYPLASRSQDVVRRALRDSALNLRVSTPGLVCTLHRAAAKVTPNLLCLPLADWLSHV
;
A
#
# COMPACT_ATOMS: atom_id res chain seq x y z
N ASP A 1 -19.76 0.12 3.46
CA ASP A 1 -18.71 0.42 4.45
C ASP A 1 -17.80 1.51 3.88
N ALA A 2 -17.72 2.66 4.59
CA ALA A 2 -16.98 3.84 4.13
C ALA A 2 -15.51 3.56 3.76
N MET A 3 -14.87 2.59 4.43
CA MET A 3 -13.49 2.23 4.11
C MET A 3 -13.39 1.49 2.75
N ILE A 4 -14.36 0.64 2.44
CA ILE A 4 -14.44 -0.05 1.14
C ILE A 4 -14.74 0.97 0.04
N ASP A 5 -15.70 1.86 0.31
CA ASP A 5 -16.08 2.90 -0.66
C ASP A 5 -14.89 3.83 -0.97
N LEU A 6 -14.13 4.24 0.07
CA LEU A 6 -12.98 5.12 -0.10
C LEU A 6 -11.77 4.40 -0.73
N ASN A 7 -11.37 3.26 -0.18
CA ASN A 7 -10.12 2.61 -0.57
C ASN A 7 -10.23 1.72 -1.83
N CYS A 8 -11.45 1.30 -2.20
CA CYS A 8 -11.66 0.44 -3.37
C CYS A 8 -12.43 1.19 -4.45
N ARG A 9 -13.69 1.53 -4.18
CA ARG A 9 -14.57 2.14 -5.21
C ARG A 9 -14.02 3.47 -5.69
N ALA A 10 -13.75 4.43 -4.79
CA ALA A 10 -13.28 5.75 -5.19
C ALA A 10 -11.92 5.68 -5.91
N ALA A 11 -11.03 4.77 -5.53
CA ALA A 11 -9.76 4.58 -6.24
C ALA A 11 -9.98 4.13 -7.70
N VAL A 12 -10.89 3.16 -7.92
CA VAL A 12 -11.27 2.72 -9.28
C VAL A 12 -11.93 3.85 -10.04
N ASP A 13 -12.95 4.51 -9.46
CA ASP A 13 -13.71 5.57 -10.12
C ASP A 13 -12.81 6.75 -10.55
N VAL A 14 -11.85 7.16 -9.69
CA VAL A 14 -10.90 8.23 -10.01
C VAL A 14 -9.93 7.80 -11.11
N THR A 15 -9.45 6.56 -11.06
CA THR A 15 -8.56 6.03 -12.09
C THR A 15 -9.28 5.96 -13.45
N ASP A 16 -10.49 5.43 -13.47
CA ASP A 16 -11.31 5.35 -14.70
C ASP A 16 -11.60 6.75 -15.27
N ALA A 17 -11.92 7.71 -14.42
CA ALA A 17 -12.13 9.09 -14.85
C ALA A 17 -10.84 9.75 -15.39
N ALA A 18 -9.66 9.31 -14.94
CA ALA A 18 -8.37 9.80 -15.43
C ALA A 18 -7.95 9.17 -16.77
N PHE A 19 -8.44 7.97 -17.11
CA PHE A 19 -8.01 7.23 -18.32
C PHE A 19 -8.02 8.06 -19.60
N PRO A 20 -9.05 8.86 -19.92
CA PRO A 20 -9.08 9.63 -21.17
C PRO A 20 -7.96 10.67 -21.28
N TYR A 21 -7.31 11.01 -20.19
CA TYR A 21 -6.26 12.03 -20.11
C TYR A 21 -4.85 11.43 -20.03
N LEU A 22 -4.73 10.11 -19.91
CA LEU A 22 -3.43 9.43 -19.84
C LEU A 22 -2.81 9.32 -21.24
N HIS A 23 -1.52 9.54 -21.32
CA HIS A 23 -0.72 9.45 -22.53
C HIS A 23 0.67 8.87 -22.23
N PRO A 24 1.47 8.48 -23.23
CA PRO A 24 2.83 8.01 -22.99
C PRO A 24 3.64 8.97 -22.11
N GLY A 25 4.24 8.47 -21.05
CA GLY A 25 4.94 9.23 -20.01
C GLY A 25 4.08 9.65 -18.82
N SER A 26 2.76 9.44 -18.84
CA SER A 26 1.90 9.65 -17.68
C SER A 26 2.26 8.67 -16.54
N GLN A 27 2.07 9.14 -15.30
CA GLN A 27 2.33 8.34 -14.11
C GLN A 27 1.10 8.29 -13.22
N VAL A 28 0.69 7.09 -12.84
CA VAL A 28 -0.39 6.82 -11.87
C VAL A 28 0.24 6.17 -10.63
N LEU A 29 0.03 6.77 -9.47
CA LEU A 29 0.51 6.26 -8.20
C LEU A 29 -0.67 5.95 -7.29
N GLU A 30 -0.90 4.67 -7.02
CA GLU A 30 -1.93 4.22 -6.08
C GLU A 30 -1.34 4.04 -4.69
N ILE A 31 -1.93 4.73 -3.70
CA ILE A 31 -1.44 4.67 -2.32
C ILE A 31 -2.00 3.43 -1.62
N CYS A 32 -1.27 2.35 -1.76
CA CYS A 32 -1.50 1.08 -1.10
C CYS A 32 -0.99 1.09 0.36
N SER A 33 -0.50 -0.04 0.84
CA SER A 33 0.14 -0.22 2.15
C SER A 33 0.87 -1.55 2.17
N THR A 34 1.84 -1.70 3.07
CA THR A 34 2.39 -3.03 3.43
C THR A 34 1.31 -3.97 3.99
N ALA A 35 0.21 -3.43 4.54
CA ALA A 35 -0.96 -4.20 4.97
C ALA A 35 -1.64 -4.97 3.82
N GLY A 36 -1.42 -4.57 2.56
CA GLY A 36 -1.92 -5.32 1.39
C GLY A 36 -1.11 -6.57 1.06
N PHE A 37 0.01 -6.84 1.73
CA PHE A 37 0.85 -8.02 1.46
C PHE A 37 0.36 -9.27 2.18
N GLN A 38 -0.37 -9.13 3.29
CA GLN A 38 -0.83 -10.25 4.12
C GLN A 38 -2.03 -9.83 4.97
N PRO A 39 -2.85 -10.79 5.45
CA PRO A 39 -3.91 -10.51 6.41
C PRO A 39 -3.32 -10.05 7.75
N ILE A 40 -3.97 -9.09 8.43
CA ILE A 40 -3.56 -8.54 9.72
C ILE A 40 -4.73 -8.62 10.69
N PRO A 41 -4.60 -9.35 11.83
CA PRO A 41 -5.60 -9.34 12.89
C PRO A 41 -5.90 -7.91 13.38
N GLY A 42 -7.17 -7.61 13.66
CA GLY A 42 -7.60 -6.26 14.07
C GLY A 42 -7.70 -5.23 12.93
N LEU A 43 -7.09 -5.47 11.77
CA LEU A 43 -7.15 -4.59 10.59
C LEU A 43 -7.72 -5.31 9.36
N ASN A 44 -8.68 -6.21 9.55
CA ASN A 44 -9.20 -7.10 8.52
C ASN A 44 -9.71 -6.36 7.26
N ILE A 45 -10.63 -5.41 7.42
CA ILE A 45 -11.19 -4.63 6.30
C ILE A 45 -10.10 -3.77 5.66
N TYR A 46 -9.29 -3.09 6.47
CA TYR A 46 -8.20 -2.25 5.94
C TYR A 46 -7.21 -3.08 5.11
N ALA A 47 -6.71 -4.19 5.65
CA ALA A 47 -5.79 -5.07 4.94
C ALA A 47 -6.41 -5.62 3.64
N ALA A 48 -7.68 -6.03 3.69
CA ALA A 48 -8.41 -6.51 2.52
C ALA A 48 -8.57 -5.42 1.45
N THR A 49 -8.90 -4.18 1.82
CA THR A 49 -9.00 -3.06 0.85
C THR A 49 -7.65 -2.72 0.24
N LYS A 50 -6.56 -2.79 1.02
CA LYS A 50 -5.20 -2.53 0.51
C LYS A 50 -4.66 -3.69 -0.36
N ALA A 51 -5.08 -4.92 -0.09
CA ALA A 51 -4.80 -6.07 -0.98
C ALA A 51 -5.56 -5.95 -2.31
N PHE A 52 -6.83 -5.53 -2.29
CA PHE A 52 -7.58 -5.20 -3.49
C PHE A 52 -6.85 -4.16 -4.33
N LEU A 53 -6.52 -3.01 -3.74
CA LEU A 53 -5.87 -1.92 -4.45
C LEU A 53 -4.50 -2.32 -5.00
N LEU A 54 -3.72 -3.10 -4.25
CA LEU A 54 -2.44 -3.64 -4.70
C LEU A 54 -2.59 -4.55 -5.92
N SER A 55 -3.57 -5.44 -5.92
CA SER A 55 -3.86 -6.34 -7.04
C SER A 55 -4.31 -5.55 -8.28
N TYR A 56 -5.27 -4.64 -8.11
CA TYR A 56 -5.77 -3.74 -9.14
C TYR A 56 -4.63 -2.96 -9.80
N THR A 57 -3.80 -2.28 -9.01
CA THR A 57 -2.68 -1.47 -9.50
C THR A 57 -1.65 -2.30 -10.27
N GLN A 58 -1.35 -3.51 -9.81
CA GLN A 58 -0.39 -4.38 -10.49
C GLN A 58 -0.91 -4.86 -11.86
N THR A 59 -2.21 -5.09 -11.97
CA THR A 59 -2.86 -5.44 -13.23
C THR A 59 -2.84 -4.26 -14.19
N LEU A 60 -3.23 -3.06 -13.73
CA LEU A 60 -3.14 -1.83 -14.52
C LEU A 60 -1.72 -1.54 -15.01
N HIS A 61 -0.70 -1.75 -14.17
CA HIS A 61 0.69 -1.61 -14.58
C HIS A 61 1.00 -2.48 -15.80
N TYR A 62 0.58 -3.75 -15.76
CA TYR A 62 0.83 -4.68 -16.86
C TYR A 62 0.09 -4.28 -18.15
N GLU A 63 -1.17 -3.86 -18.01
CA GLU A 63 -2.03 -3.48 -19.12
C GLU A 63 -1.61 -2.16 -19.79
N LEU A 64 -1.15 -1.18 -19.01
CA LEU A 64 -0.83 0.17 -19.48
C LEU A 64 0.65 0.37 -19.82
N SER A 65 1.55 -0.49 -19.37
CA SER A 65 2.98 -0.39 -19.69
C SER A 65 3.27 -0.40 -21.20
N PRO A 66 2.60 -1.20 -22.05
CA PRO A 66 2.81 -1.15 -23.50
C PRO A 66 2.43 0.20 -24.13
N ALA A 67 1.53 0.96 -23.51
CA ALA A 67 1.15 2.32 -23.91
C ALA A 67 2.11 3.39 -23.36
N GLY A 68 3.18 3.01 -22.67
CA GLY A 68 4.14 3.94 -22.07
C GLY A 68 3.60 4.68 -20.85
N ILE A 69 2.55 4.16 -20.21
CA ILE A 69 1.97 4.72 -18.98
C ILE A 69 2.52 3.93 -17.79
N HIS A 70 3.07 4.65 -16.83
CA HIS A 70 3.67 4.05 -15.63
C HIS A 70 2.64 3.99 -14.51
N VAL A 71 2.35 2.81 -13.97
CA VAL A 71 1.42 2.63 -12.85
C VAL A 71 2.16 1.97 -11.70
N THR A 72 2.16 2.58 -10.52
CA THR A 72 2.96 2.13 -9.37
C THR A 72 2.11 2.03 -8.11
N ALA A 73 2.10 0.84 -7.49
CA ALA A 73 1.55 0.63 -6.16
C ALA A 73 2.56 1.10 -5.10
N VAL A 74 2.25 2.15 -4.39
CA VAL A 74 3.09 2.67 -3.30
C VAL A 74 2.69 1.99 -2.00
N CYS A 75 3.58 1.19 -1.41
CA CYS A 75 3.31 0.38 -0.24
C CYS A 75 4.16 0.83 0.97
N PRO A 76 3.80 1.96 1.62
CA PRO A 76 4.50 2.40 2.82
C PRO A 76 4.16 1.52 4.01
N TYR A 77 5.05 1.50 5.00
CA TYR A 77 4.79 1.11 6.37
C TYR A 77 4.14 2.30 7.12
N TRP A 78 4.19 2.35 8.43
CA TRP A 78 3.69 3.47 9.21
C TRP A 78 4.42 4.78 8.84
N VAL A 79 3.66 5.87 8.72
CA VAL A 79 4.18 7.20 8.37
C VAL A 79 3.90 8.14 9.54
N LYS A 80 4.97 8.56 10.25
CA LYS A 80 4.88 9.22 11.57
C LYS A 80 4.44 10.67 11.58
N ASP A 81 4.57 11.35 10.44
CA ASP A 81 4.26 12.79 10.27
C ASP A 81 2.94 12.99 9.52
N THR A 82 1.99 12.08 9.73
CA THR A 82 0.64 12.12 9.19
C THR A 82 -0.39 11.86 10.31
N GLU A 83 -1.65 12.20 10.07
CA GLU A 83 -2.74 11.93 11.00
C GLU A 83 -3.09 10.44 11.11
N PHE A 84 -2.54 9.60 10.23
CA PHE A 84 -2.92 8.19 10.09
C PHE A 84 -2.70 7.40 11.39
N ILE A 85 -1.57 7.59 12.08
CA ILE A 85 -1.28 6.92 13.34
C ILE A 85 -2.30 7.32 14.41
N GLY A 86 -2.56 8.64 14.56
CA GLY A 86 -3.52 9.14 15.55
C GLY A 86 -4.95 8.66 15.29
N ILE A 87 -5.34 8.48 14.03
CA ILE A 87 -6.66 7.93 13.65
C ILE A 87 -6.73 6.43 14.00
N ALA A 88 -5.68 5.66 13.70
CA ALA A 88 -5.60 4.24 14.02
C ALA A 88 -5.66 3.99 15.53
N GLU A 89 -4.95 4.79 16.33
CA GLU A 89 -4.96 4.71 17.79
C GLU A 89 -6.35 5.01 18.38
N LYS A 90 -7.04 6.04 17.89
CA LYS A 90 -8.42 6.37 18.32
C LYS A 90 -9.41 5.26 17.97
N GLY A 91 -9.18 4.54 16.87
CA GLY A 91 -9.98 3.40 16.44
C GLY A 91 -9.69 2.10 17.22
N GLY A 92 -8.77 2.11 18.18
CA GLY A 92 -8.36 0.91 18.93
C GLY A 92 -7.50 -0.07 18.12
N HIS A 93 -6.99 0.35 16.96
CA HIS A 93 -6.19 -0.47 16.04
C HIS A 93 -4.70 -0.06 15.99
N GLY A 94 -4.29 0.83 16.89
CA GLY A 94 -2.90 1.28 17.01
C GLY A 94 -2.02 0.21 17.68
N PHE A 95 -0.76 0.13 17.25
CA PHE A 95 0.28 -0.62 17.97
C PHE A 95 0.82 0.26 19.10
N ARG A 96 1.33 -0.35 20.17
CA ARG A 96 1.95 0.39 21.28
C ARG A 96 3.19 1.18 20.86
N HIS A 97 3.90 0.73 19.83
CA HIS A 97 5.10 1.36 19.29
C HIS A 97 5.13 1.23 17.78
N TYR A 98 5.64 2.27 17.11
CA TYR A 98 5.83 2.32 15.65
C TYR A 98 7.33 2.38 15.31
N PRO A 99 8.12 1.33 15.66
CA PRO A 99 9.54 1.35 15.36
C PRO A 99 9.74 1.43 13.85
N LEU A 100 10.68 2.24 13.41
CA LEU A 100 11.03 2.38 12.00
C LEU A 100 9.94 3.01 11.11
N ALA A 101 8.98 3.76 11.69
CA ALA A 101 8.03 4.55 10.92
C ALA A 101 8.78 5.55 10.03
N SER A 102 8.38 5.62 8.77
CA SER A 102 9.00 6.49 7.75
C SER A 102 8.50 7.93 7.90
N ARG A 103 9.22 8.89 7.28
CA ARG A 103 8.72 10.24 7.06
C ARG A 103 7.97 10.32 5.73
N SER A 104 6.91 11.12 5.65
CA SER A 104 6.13 11.30 4.42
C SER A 104 7.01 11.73 3.23
N GLN A 105 7.95 12.66 3.45
CA GLN A 105 8.88 13.11 2.42
C GLN A 105 9.73 11.99 1.82
N ASP A 106 10.20 11.06 2.65
CA ASP A 106 11.02 9.93 2.19
C ASP A 106 10.16 8.93 1.39
N VAL A 107 8.91 8.72 1.81
CA VAL A 107 7.92 7.91 1.09
C VAL A 107 7.65 8.52 -0.28
N VAL A 108 7.33 9.82 -0.35
CA VAL A 108 7.03 10.53 -1.60
C VAL A 108 8.23 10.51 -2.54
N ARG A 109 9.43 10.88 -2.06
CA ARG A 109 10.65 10.87 -2.88
C ARG A 109 10.93 9.49 -3.48
N ARG A 110 10.76 8.45 -2.69
CA ARG A 110 10.97 7.08 -3.16
C ARG A 110 9.89 6.66 -4.15
N ALA A 111 8.62 6.96 -3.89
CA ALA A 111 7.50 6.62 -4.75
C ALA A 111 7.64 7.26 -6.14
N LEU A 112 7.96 8.56 -6.20
CA LEU A 112 8.16 9.29 -7.45
C LEU A 112 9.35 8.74 -8.26
N ARG A 113 10.47 8.42 -7.60
CA ARG A 113 11.60 7.79 -8.25
C ARG A 113 11.26 6.42 -8.82
N ASP A 114 10.60 5.58 -8.03
CA ASP A 114 10.23 4.22 -8.43
C ASP A 114 9.20 4.25 -9.58
N SER A 115 8.26 5.20 -9.56
CA SER A 115 7.32 5.43 -10.65
C SER A 115 8.02 5.90 -11.94
N ALA A 116 8.97 6.83 -11.85
CA ALA A 116 9.75 7.27 -13.00
C ALA A 116 10.57 6.12 -13.63
N LEU A 117 10.97 5.14 -12.83
CA LEU A 117 11.65 3.91 -13.27
C LEU A 117 10.66 2.81 -13.72
N ASN A 118 9.39 3.10 -13.81
CA ASN A 118 8.30 2.17 -14.13
C ASN A 118 8.30 0.92 -13.24
N LEU A 119 8.57 1.08 -11.95
CA LEU A 119 8.50 -0.03 -11.01
C LEU A 119 7.04 -0.28 -10.60
N ARG A 120 6.57 -1.51 -10.80
CA ARG A 120 5.21 -1.94 -10.47
C ARG A 120 4.82 -1.73 -8.99
N VAL A 121 5.78 -1.89 -8.07
CA VAL A 121 5.56 -1.74 -6.63
C VAL A 121 6.72 -0.97 -6.01
N SER A 122 6.41 0.14 -5.38
CA SER A 122 7.34 0.91 -4.55
C SER A 122 7.21 0.49 -3.09
N THR A 123 8.32 0.13 -2.47
CA THR A 123 8.42 -0.20 -1.03
C THR A 123 9.35 0.80 -0.35
N PRO A 124 8.82 1.96 0.11
CA PRO A 124 9.63 3.00 0.71
C PRO A 124 10.24 2.57 2.05
N GLY A 125 11.53 2.28 2.04
CA GLY A 125 12.28 1.85 3.22
C GLY A 125 12.56 0.34 3.27
N LEU A 126 13.58 -0.01 4.07
CA LEU A 126 14.04 -1.40 4.19
C LEU A 126 12.97 -2.33 4.80
N VAL A 127 12.23 -1.82 5.79
CA VAL A 127 11.15 -2.58 6.46
C VAL A 127 10.08 -3.00 5.45
N CYS A 128 9.63 -2.08 4.58
CA CYS A 128 8.63 -2.40 3.55
C CYS A 128 9.13 -3.46 2.57
N THR A 129 10.40 -3.38 2.19
CA THR A 129 11.02 -4.32 1.25
C THR A 129 11.15 -5.71 1.86
N LEU A 130 11.64 -5.80 3.10
CA LEU A 130 11.76 -7.06 3.83
C LEU A 130 10.39 -7.68 4.10
N HIS A 131 9.42 -6.88 4.54
CA HIS A 131 8.05 -7.33 4.77
C HIS A 131 7.43 -7.91 3.49
N ARG A 132 7.57 -7.20 2.36
CA ARG A 132 7.10 -7.71 1.05
C ARG A 132 7.74 -9.05 0.69
N ALA A 133 9.05 -9.19 0.90
CA ALA A 133 9.76 -10.43 0.61
C ALA A 133 9.28 -11.56 1.53
N ALA A 134 9.16 -11.31 2.82
CA ALA A 134 8.67 -12.27 3.81
C ALA A 134 7.24 -12.72 3.51
N ALA A 135 6.33 -11.77 3.24
CA ALA A 135 4.92 -12.06 2.93
C ALA A 135 4.73 -12.93 1.67
N LYS A 136 5.69 -12.90 0.72
CA LYS A 136 5.64 -13.75 -0.47
C LYS A 136 5.98 -15.22 -0.21
N VAL A 137 6.78 -15.49 0.79
CA VAL A 137 7.29 -16.85 1.08
C VAL A 137 6.65 -17.48 2.31
N THR A 138 5.99 -16.67 3.15
CA THR A 138 5.35 -17.15 4.38
C THR A 138 3.86 -17.44 4.11
N PRO A 139 3.41 -18.69 4.31
CA PRO A 139 1.98 -19.01 4.20
C PRO A 139 1.14 -18.22 5.20
N ASN A 140 -0.08 -17.79 4.80
CA ASN A 140 -0.99 -17.03 5.65
C ASN A 140 -1.28 -17.71 6.99
N LEU A 141 -1.26 -19.04 7.04
CA LEU A 141 -1.43 -19.83 8.27
C LEU A 141 -0.37 -19.50 9.34
N LEU A 142 0.83 -19.12 8.93
CA LEU A 142 1.93 -18.73 9.83
C LEU A 142 1.97 -17.21 10.05
N CYS A 143 1.53 -16.42 9.06
CA CYS A 143 1.50 -14.95 9.17
C CYS A 143 0.53 -14.48 10.25
N LEU A 144 -0.67 -15.08 10.33
CA LEU A 144 -1.71 -14.64 11.25
C LEU A 144 -1.31 -14.74 12.74
N PRO A 145 -0.86 -15.90 13.25
CA PRO A 145 -0.44 -16.00 14.66
C PRO A 145 0.80 -15.17 14.95
N LEU A 146 1.72 -15.01 13.99
CA LEU A 146 2.90 -14.16 14.17
C LEU A 146 2.53 -12.68 14.25
N ALA A 147 1.64 -12.22 13.38
CA ALA A 147 1.16 -10.84 13.39
C ALA A 147 0.37 -10.53 14.67
N ASP A 148 -0.46 -11.46 15.14
CA ASP A 148 -1.19 -11.33 16.39
C ASP A 148 -0.23 -11.24 17.59
N TRP A 149 0.76 -12.11 17.67
CA TRP A 149 1.79 -12.06 18.73
C TRP A 149 2.56 -10.72 18.72
N LEU A 150 2.98 -10.24 17.54
CA LEU A 150 3.69 -8.96 17.41
C LEU A 150 2.84 -7.75 17.79
N SER A 151 1.51 -7.84 17.69
CA SER A 151 0.61 -6.74 18.08
C SER A 151 0.47 -6.59 19.60
N HIS A 152 0.83 -7.62 20.37
CA HIS A 152 0.72 -7.65 21.84
C HIS A 152 2.05 -7.37 22.57
N VAL A 153 3.17 -7.36 21.85
CA VAL A 153 4.52 -7.02 22.35
C VAL A 153 4.81 -5.53 22.20
#